data_0425104bdcaae0624a68eefda04fd872
#
_entry.id   0425104bdcaae0624a68eefda04fd872
#
_cell.length_a   1.000
_cell.length_b   1.000
_cell.length_c   1.000
_cell.angle_alpha   90.00
_cell.angle_beta   90.00
_cell.angle_gamma   90.00
#
_symmetry.space_group_name_H-M   'P 1'
#
loop_
_entity.id
_entity.type
_entity.pdbx_description
1 polymer ?
#
loop_
_entity_poly.entity_id
_entity_poly.type
_entity_poly.pdbx_seq_one_letter_code
_entity_poly.pdbx_strand_id
1 'polypeptide(L)'
;MKLKRIYSVVAMLGVVMMALAIAGCGTKTVSVADVTYKDMPLQIHNDANVTALNKATVTPTLTGQVAYAVKVGDQVQQGQVLATVDTSALQQQLASLQGQLAQASAQSYATSVTTTTAASVDSGQLAQAQKMREAGMITQKEYDRIVERSQPQTTTVTTGGGGGGVNTAAIEAQIAQVSAQMAASTIVAPIAGTVTAIYNEDRQMAIADRPFMMIQQSTPMVASLSIPRDAAMKLGTPDAKKGIKVLLKVGDQELPGELTYVDVTQPENVPSVLVKATFNNDKGLIKAGEFYTLIIESNVKA
;
A
#
# COMPACT_ATOMS: atom_id res chain seq x y z
N MET A 1 -103.85 -55.74 -32.30
CA MET A 1 -102.70 -55.03 -32.89
C MET A 1 -102.03 -54.01 -31.98
N LYS A 2 -102.54 -53.63 -30.85
CA LYS A 2 -101.95 -52.58 -29.95
C LYS A 2 -100.87 -53.08 -28.99
N LEU A 3 -100.91 -54.38 -28.60
CA LEU A 3 -99.95 -54.90 -27.66
C LEU A 3 -98.50 -55.09 -28.18
N LYS A 4 -98.35 -55.49 -29.46
CA LYS A 4 -97.05 -55.63 -30.14
C LYS A 4 -96.26 -54.32 -30.27
N ARG A 5 -96.99 -53.20 -30.43
CA ARG A 5 -96.36 -51.89 -30.53
C ARG A 5 -95.76 -51.36 -29.17
N ILE A 6 -96.42 -51.76 -28.05
CA ILE A 6 -95.98 -51.37 -26.74
C ILE A 6 -94.68 -52.11 -26.38
N TYR A 7 -94.60 -53.42 -26.68
CA TYR A 7 -93.31 -54.15 -26.42
C TYR A 7 -92.16 -53.67 -27.28
N SER A 8 -92.43 -53.25 -28.51
CA SER A 8 -91.42 -52.71 -29.40
C SER A 8 -90.88 -51.36 -28.88
N VAL A 9 -91.76 -50.51 -28.33
CA VAL A 9 -91.31 -49.21 -27.76
C VAL A 9 -90.55 -49.39 -26.45
N VAL A 10 -91.00 -50.33 -25.59
CA VAL A 10 -90.27 -50.62 -24.32
C VAL A 10 -88.93 -51.29 -24.59
N ALA A 11 -88.85 -52.18 -25.57
CA ALA A 11 -87.59 -52.79 -25.99
C ALA A 11 -86.59 -51.75 -26.55
N MET A 12 -87.16 -50.81 -27.38
CA MET A 12 -86.33 -49.73 -27.94
C MET A 12 -85.87 -48.75 -26.89
N LEU A 13 -86.68 -48.43 -25.87
CA LEU A 13 -86.30 -47.60 -24.74
C LEU A 13 -85.19 -48.25 -23.84
N GLY A 14 -85.32 -49.61 -23.64
CA GLY A 14 -84.36 -50.41 -22.93
C GLY A 14 -82.96 -50.41 -23.58
N VAL A 15 -82.91 -50.52 -24.92
CA VAL A 15 -81.63 -50.46 -25.67
C VAL A 15 -81.02 -49.09 -25.67
N VAL A 16 -81.85 -48.03 -25.74
CA VAL A 16 -81.32 -46.64 -25.62
C VAL A 16 -80.80 -46.34 -24.22
N MET A 17 -81.46 -46.83 -23.18
CA MET A 17 -80.96 -46.67 -21.81
C MET A 17 -79.65 -47.47 -21.56
N MET A 18 -79.52 -48.65 -22.16
CA MET A 18 -78.34 -49.47 -22.06
C MET A 18 -77.17 -48.88 -22.87
N ALA A 19 -77.45 -48.21 -23.99
CA ALA A 19 -76.43 -47.49 -24.78
C ALA A 19 -75.90 -46.22 -24.05
N LEU A 20 -76.77 -45.54 -23.28
CA LEU A 20 -76.33 -44.38 -22.47
C LEU A 20 -75.51 -44.78 -21.24
N ALA A 21 -75.67 -45.98 -20.70
CA ALA A 21 -74.92 -46.46 -19.58
C ALA A 21 -73.43 -46.82 -19.93
N ILE A 22 -73.17 -47.11 -21.22
CA ILE A 22 -71.82 -47.44 -21.71
C ILE A 22 -70.98 -46.17 -22.04
N ALA A 23 -71.69 -45.07 -22.33
CA ALA A 23 -71.01 -43.79 -22.65
C ALA A 23 -70.42 -43.04 -21.42
N GLY A 24 -70.65 -43.53 -20.20
CA GLY A 24 -70.25 -42.87 -18.96
C GLY A 24 -68.84 -43.22 -18.40
N CYS A 25 -68.13 -44.20 -18.95
CA CYS A 25 -66.72 -44.49 -18.55
C CYS A 25 -65.72 -43.73 -19.46
N GLY A 26 -65.75 -42.41 -19.38
CA GLY A 26 -64.63 -41.60 -19.85
C GLY A 26 -63.44 -41.85 -18.99
N THR A 27 -62.49 -42.65 -19.42
CA THR A 27 -61.17 -42.74 -18.85
C THR A 27 -60.52 -41.34 -18.92
N LYS A 28 -60.41 -40.66 -17.77
CA LYS A 28 -59.62 -39.44 -17.71
C LYS A 28 -58.15 -39.86 -17.97
N THR A 29 -57.64 -39.57 -19.14
CA THR A 29 -56.26 -39.68 -19.48
C THR A 29 -55.55 -38.57 -18.67
N VAL A 30 -54.88 -38.95 -17.60
CA VAL A 30 -53.97 -38.07 -16.89
C VAL A 30 -52.69 -38.03 -17.71
N SER A 31 -52.34 -36.87 -18.24
CA SER A 31 -51.02 -36.65 -18.85
C SER A 31 -49.97 -36.74 -17.73
N VAL A 32 -49.23 -37.82 -17.69
CA VAL A 32 -48.08 -37.95 -16.84
C VAL A 32 -46.93 -37.33 -17.60
N ALA A 33 -46.33 -36.28 -17.06
CA ALA A 33 -45.07 -35.77 -17.57
C ALA A 33 -43.95 -36.69 -17.10
N ASP A 34 -43.14 -37.19 -18.02
CA ASP A 34 -41.94 -37.95 -17.67
C ASP A 34 -41.01 -37.02 -16.95
N VAL A 35 -40.67 -37.38 -15.72
CA VAL A 35 -39.65 -36.67 -14.95
C VAL A 35 -38.29 -37.07 -15.49
N THR A 36 -37.69 -36.21 -16.29
CA THR A 36 -36.32 -36.38 -16.74
C THR A 36 -35.39 -35.68 -15.72
N TYR A 37 -34.41 -36.43 -15.21
CA TYR A 37 -33.34 -35.86 -14.42
C TYR A 37 -32.47 -35.01 -15.35
N LYS A 38 -32.50 -33.68 -15.14
CA LYS A 38 -31.58 -32.76 -15.81
C LYS A 38 -30.56 -32.31 -14.79
N ASP A 39 -29.29 -32.56 -15.08
CA ASP A 39 -28.22 -32.00 -14.28
C ASP A 39 -28.31 -30.47 -14.31
N MET A 40 -28.54 -29.86 -13.15
CA MET A 40 -28.53 -28.40 -13.02
C MET A 40 -27.15 -27.95 -12.56
N PRO A 41 -26.55 -26.97 -13.23
CA PRO A 41 -25.32 -26.38 -12.73
C PRO A 41 -25.58 -25.67 -11.41
N LEU A 42 -24.59 -25.65 -10.54
CA LEU A 42 -24.65 -24.88 -9.30
C LEU A 42 -24.68 -23.39 -9.65
N GLN A 43 -25.75 -22.71 -9.28
CA GLN A 43 -25.91 -21.27 -9.43
C GLN A 43 -26.18 -20.63 -8.06
N ILE A 44 -25.41 -19.62 -7.74
CA ILE A 44 -25.53 -18.86 -6.50
C ILE A 44 -25.77 -17.40 -6.89
N HIS A 45 -26.93 -16.86 -6.47
CA HIS A 45 -27.32 -15.48 -6.68
C HIS A 45 -27.56 -14.87 -5.29
N ASN A 46 -26.63 -14.08 -4.79
CA ASN A 46 -26.76 -13.42 -3.49
C ASN A 46 -26.11 -12.05 -3.51
N ASP A 47 -26.57 -11.18 -2.63
CA ASP A 47 -25.98 -9.87 -2.46
C ASP A 47 -24.67 -9.98 -1.69
N ALA A 48 -23.63 -9.43 -2.29
CA ALA A 48 -22.28 -9.38 -1.76
C ALA A 48 -21.91 -7.94 -1.35
N ASN A 49 -21.28 -7.83 -0.20
CA ASN A 49 -20.68 -6.57 0.20
C ASN A 49 -19.38 -6.35 -0.58
N VAL A 50 -19.28 -5.21 -1.26
CA VAL A 50 -18.09 -4.87 -2.04
C VAL A 50 -17.22 -3.88 -1.29
N THR A 51 -15.95 -4.23 -1.15
CA THR A 51 -14.95 -3.41 -0.46
C THR A 51 -13.70 -3.25 -1.33
N ALA A 52 -12.91 -2.22 -1.06
CA ALA A 52 -11.60 -2.10 -1.66
C ALA A 52 -10.70 -3.25 -1.20
N LEU A 53 -9.88 -3.79 -2.10
CA LEU A 53 -8.91 -4.83 -1.77
C LEU A 53 -7.91 -4.33 -0.73
N ASN A 54 -7.38 -3.14 -0.95
CA ASN A 54 -6.42 -2.51 -0.07
C ASN A 54 -6.95 -1.16 0.44
N LYS A 55 -6.70 -0.92 1.71
CA LYS A 55 -6.96 0.35 2.39
C LYS A 55 -5.69 0.77 3.09
N ALA A 56 -5.31 2.02 2.98
CA ALA A 56 -4.17 2.57 3.68
C ALA A 56 -4.61 3.80 4.48
N THR A 57 -4.26 3.79 5.75
CA THR A 57 -4.37 4.97 6.60
C THR A 57 -3.04 5.68 6.57
N VAL A 58 -3.04 6.92 6.16
CA VAL A 58 -1.87 7.80 6.14
C VAL A 58 -1.73 8.44 7.52
N THR A 59 -0.57 8.25 8.15
CA THR A 59 -0.24 8.85 9.44
C THR A 59 0.99 9.76 9.26
N PRO A 60 0.90 11.05 9.59
CA PRO A 60 2.04 11.95 9.56
C PRO A 60 3.01 11.63 10.69
N THR A 61 4.28 11.92 10.49
CA THR A 61 5.32 11.81 11.52
C THR A 61 5.57 13.12 12.24
N LEU A 62 5.05 14.23 11.71
CA LEU A 62 5.18 15.57 12.28
C LEU A 62 3.83 16.15 12.65
N THR A 63 3.82 16.92 13.74
CA THR A 63 2.68 17.74 14.14
C THR A 63 2.88 19.17 13.65
N GLY A 64 1.88 19.74 12.99
CA GLY A 64 1.93 21.13 12.50
C GLY A 64 0.75 21.48 11.60
N GLN A 65 0.71 22.74 11.18
CA GLN A 65 -0.25 23.19 10.19
C GLN A 65 0.05 22.54 8.85
N VAL A 66 -0.99 22.24 8.07
CA VAL A 66 -0.87 21.55 6.78
C VAL A 66 -1.54 22.32 5.66
N ALA A 67 -0.86 22.31 4.51
CA ALA A 67 -1.44 22.67 3.23
C ALA A 67 -1.84 21.38 2.51
N TYR A 68 -3.15 21.19 2.24
CA TYR A 68 -3.67 20.04 1.52
C TYR A 68 -3.46 20.22 0.01
N ALA A 69 -2.94 19.21 -0.66
CA ALA A 69 -2.80 19.15 -2.10
C ALA A 69 -3.96 18.38 -2.76
N VAL A 70 -4.76 17.65 -1.97
CA VAL A 70 -5.86 16.79 -2.43
C VAL A 70 -7.09 16.97 -1.56
N LYS A 71 -8.25 16.56 -2.10
CA LYS A 71 -9.56 16.58 -1.43
C LYS A 71 -10.15 15.18 -1.35
N VAL A 72 -11.17 15.02 -0.50
CA VAL A 72 -11.97 13.78 -0.46
C VAL A 72 -12.60 13.56 -1.83
N GLY A 73 -12.45 12.34 -2.38
CA GLY A 73 -12.91 11.95 -3.70
C GLY A 73 -11.83 11.99 -4.79
N ASP A 74 -10.69 12.62 -4.55
CA ASP A 74 -9.59 12.68 -5.52
C ASP A 74 -8.91 11.32 -5.69
N GLN A 75 -8.54 11.01 -6.94
CA GLN A 75 -7.70 9.86 -7.24
C GLN A 75 -6.24 10.24 -7.11
N VAL A 76 -5.48 9.41 -6.41
CA VAL A 76 -4.05 9.63 -6.15
C VAL A 76 -3.23 8.41 -6.59
N GLN A 77 -2.01 8.68 -7.03
CA GLN A 77 -1.03 7.66 -7.35
C GLN A 77 -0.12 7.40 -6.14
N GLN A 78 0.47 6.21 -6.09
CA GLN A 78 1.48 5.89 -5.08
C GLN A 78 2.65 6.89 -5.16
N GLY A 79 3.06 7.45 -4.03
CA GLY A 79 4.11 8.47 -3.93
C GLY A 79 3.64 9.90 -4.24
N GLN A 80 2.38 10.10 -4.64
CA GLN A 80 1.84 11.44 -4.87
C GLN A 80 1.74 12.22 -3.56
N VAL A 81 2.10 13.51 -3.59
CA VAL A 81 1.99 14.40 -2.42
C VAL A 81 0.51 14.65 -2.11
N LEU A 82 0.15 14.39 -0.86
CA LEU A 82 -1.20 14.58 -0.32
C LEU A 82 -1.33 15.90 0.44
N ALA A 83 -0.30 16.21 1.21
CA ALA A 83 -0.24 17.41 2.02
C ALA A 83 1.22 17.72 2.39
N THR A 84 1.48 18.95 2.77
CA THR A 84 2.77 19.40 3.30
C THR A 84 2.56 20.06 4.66
N VAL A 85 3.37 19.65 5.65
CA VAL A 85 3.40 20.29 6.97
C VAL A 85 4.25 21.54 6.89
N ASP A 86 3.84 22.62 7.53
CA ASP A 86 4.61 23.85 7.60
C ASP A 86 5.97 23.60 8.30
N THR A 87 7.03 23.94 7.60
CA THR A 87 8.43 23.75 8.05
C THR A 87 9.15 25.06 8.34
N SER A 88 8.45 26.18 8.38
CA SER A 88 9.04 27.51 8.58
C SER A 88 9.95 27.58 9.82
N ALA A 89 9.50 27.01 10.94
CA ALA A 89 10.30 26.92 12.17
C ALA A 89 11.53 26.04 12.02
N LEU A 90 11.42 24.89 11.32
CA LEU A 90 12.54 24.01 11.05
C LEU A 90 13.55 24.65 10.10
N GLN A 91 13.11 25.43 9.12
CA GLN A 91 13.98 26.19 8.22
C GLN A 91 14.79 27.26 8.99
N GLN A 92 14.17 27.98 9.91
CA GLN A 92 14.85 28.95 10.77
C GLN A 92 15.91 28.24 11.66
N GLN A 93 15.53 27.09 12.25
CA GLN A 93 16.46 26.29 13.05
C GLN A 93 17.64 25.80 12.21
N LEU A 94 17.39 25.30 11.00
CA LEU A 94 18.44 24.86 10.07
C LEU A 94 19.40 26.00 9.73
N ALA A 95 18.87 27.18 9.39
CA ALA A 95 19.70 28.36 9.10
C ALA A 95 20.57 28.77 10.30
N SER A 96 20.01 28.74 11.52
CA SER A 96 20.76 29.00 12.75
C SER A 96 21.89 28.00 12.96
N LEU A 97 21.65 26.71 12.81
CA LEU A 97 22.64 25.66 12.94
C LEU A 97 23.76 25.77 11.88
N GLN A 98 23.40 26.09 10.65
CA GLN A 98 24.37 26.34 9.58
C GLN A 98 25.25 27.55 9.88
N GLY A 99 24.67 28.63 10.44
CA GLY A 99 25.44 29.77 10.93
C GLY A 99 26.42 29.40 12.04
N GLN A 100 26.01 28.60 13.01
CA GLN A 100 26.87 28.08 14.09
C GLN A 100 28.00 27.20 13.53
N LEU A 101 27.69 26.33 12.56
CA LEU A 101 28.68 25.48 11.90
C LEU A 101 29.74 26.32 11.17
N ALA A 102 29.31 27.36 10.46
CA ALA A 102 30.21 28.27 9.76
C ALA A 102 31.15 29.01 10.73
N GLN A 103 30.63 29.50 11.87
CA GLN A 103 31.41 30.14 12.90
C GLN A 103 32.40 29.15 13.55
N ALA A 104 31.96 27.93 13.89
CA ALA A 104 32.79 26.89 14.45
C ALA A 104 33.93 26.49 13.51
N SER A 105 33.63 26.37 12.23
CA SER A 105 34.63 26.07 11.19
C SER A 105 35.65 27.18 11.06
N ALA A 106 35.22 28.44 11.03
CA ALA A 106 36.09 29.59 10.94
C ALA A 106 37.05 29.68 12.15
N GLN A 107 36.57 29.38 13.36
CA GLN A 107 37.42 29.31 14.57
C GLN A 107 38.44 28.18 14.50
N SER A 108 38.06 27.02 13.95
CA SER A 108 38.98 25.90 13.78
C SER A 108 40.12 26.23 12.81
N TYR A 109 39.85 26.97 11.74
CA TYR A 109 40.87 27.44 10.80
C TYR A 109 41.78 28.51 11.41
N ALA A 110 41.22 29.40 12.23
CA ALA A 110 42.02 30.46 12.89
C ALA A 110 43.02 29.90 13.90
N THR A 111 42.79 28.72 14.48
CA THR A 111 43.69 28.07 15.46
C THR A 111 44.82 27.31 14.78
N SER A 112 44.79 27.10 13.48
CA SER A 112 45.83 26.44 12.68
C SER A 112 46.82 27.44 12.09
N VAL A 113 47.24 28.46 12.83
CA VAL A 113 48.29 29.34 12.36
C VAL A 113 49.63 28.63 12.51
N THR A 114 50.17 28.13 11.42
CA THR A 114 51.53 27.59 11.34
C THR A 114 52.49 28.75 11.42
N THR A 115 53.01 29.06 12.59
CA THR A 115 54.11 30.03 12.77
C THR A 115 55.39 29.32 12.36
N THR A 116 55.81 29.52 11.12
CA THR A 116 57.16 29.11 10.67
C THR A 116 58.16 30.09 11.26
N THR A 117 58.70 29.75 12.39
CA THR A 117 59.84 30.49 12.93
C THR A 117 61.09 30.06 12.15
N ALA A 118 61.41 30.81 11.11
CA ALA A 118 62.71 30.64 10.46
C ALA A 118 63.79 30.98 11.50
N ALA A 119 64.51 29.98 12.00
CA ALA A 119 65.67 30.20 12.74
C ALA A 119 66.66 30.97 11.85
N SER A 120 67.02 32.20 12.26
CA SER A 120 67.99 33.00 11.51
C SER A 120 69.31 32.22 11.48
N VAL A 121 69.71 31.82 10.29
CA VAL A 121 71.01 31.20 10.05
C VAL A 121 72.04 32.26 10.46
N ASP A 122 72.77 31.98 11.47
CA ASP A 122 73.94 32.90 11.87
C ASP A 122 75.02 32.75 10.81
N SER A 123 74.86 33.57 9.74
CA SER A 123 75.82 33.63 8.62
C SER A 123 77.27 33.91 9.09
N GLY A 124 77.40 34.46 10.29
CA GLY A 124 78.72 34.68 10.92
C GLY A 124 79.36 33.37 11.36
N GLN A 125 78.58 32.46 11.97
CA GLN A 125 79.14 31.16 12.40
C GLN A 125 79.45 30.25 11.19
N LEU A 126 78.69 30.28 10.12
CA LEU A 126 79.01 29.56 8.89
C LEU A 126 80.27 30.10 8.22
N ALA A 127 80.43 31.40 8.11
CA ALA A 127 81.65 32.04 7.57
C ALA A 127 82.88 31.75 8.41
N GLN A 128 82.72 31.70 9.74
CA GLN A 128 83.84 31.35 10.67
C GLN A 128 84.19 29.86 10.54
N ALA A 129 83.22 28.97 10.46
CA ALA A 129 83.43 27.53 10.25
C ALA A 129 84.18 27.27 8.93
N GLN A 130 83.76 27.98 7.86
CA GLN A 130 84.41 27.89 6.57
C GLN A 130 85.90 28.31 6.61
N LYS A 131 86.22 29.42 7.29
CA LYS A 131 87.61 29.85 7.51
C LYS A 131 88.43 28.86 8.35
N MET A 132 87.83 28.25 9.35
CA MET A 132 88.50 27.23 10.19
C MET A 132 88.78 25.95 9.40
N ARG A 133 87.88 25.57 8.45
CA ARG A 133 88.15 24.47 7.56
C ARG A 133 89.25 24.76 6.55
N GLU A 134 89.28 25.95 5.97
CA GLU A 134 90.33 26.40 5.06
C GLU A 134 91.73 26.49 5.75
N ALA A 135 91.69 26.82 7.01
CA ALA A 135 92.87 26.81 7.87
C ALA A 135 93.33 25.43 8.40
N GLY A 136 92.57 24.38 8.05
CA GLY A 136 92.84 23.01 8.49
C GLY A 136 92.54 22.72 9.96
N MET A 137 91.85 23.63 10.66
CA MET A 137 91.57 23.54 12.10
C MET A 137 90.36 22.63 12.42
N ILE A 138 89.45 22.38 11.39
CA ILE A 138 88.34 21.46 11.55
C ILE A 138 88.27 20.54 10.32
N THR A 139 87.78 19.34 10.54
CA THR A 139 87.63 18.34 9.50
C THR A 139 86.39 18.65 8.67
N GLN A 140 86.34 18.15 7.41
CA GLN A 140 85.18 18.28 6.56
C GLN A 140 83.89 17.77 7.26
N LYS A 141 84.02 16.70 8.02
CA LYS A 141 82.89 16.10 8.76
C LYS A 141 82.39 17.01 9.91
N GLU A 142 83.27 17.79 10.51
CA GLU A 142 82.82 18.77 11.51
C GLU A 142 82.24 20.03 10.90
N TYR A 143 82.74 20.45 9.77
CA TYR A 143 82.11 21.50 8.99
C TYR A 143 80.68 21.12 8.53
N ASP A 144 80.50 19.93 7.96
CA ASP A 144 79.19 19.43 7.51
C ASP A 144 78.21 19.37 8.68
N ARG A 145 78.64 18.99 9.89
CA ARG A 145 77.77 19.03 11.07
C ARG A 145 77.36 20.45 11.47
N ILE A 146 78.22 21.43 11.30
CA ILE A 146 77.90 22.83 11.59
C ILE A 146 76.88 23.33 10.52
N VAL A 147 77.06 23.00 9.26
CA VAL A 147 76.19 23.34 8.18
C VAL A 147 74.84 22.71 8.42
N GLU A 148 74.81 21.42 8.79
CA GLU A 148 73.53 20.67 9.00
C GLU A 148 72.79 21.25 10.24
N ARG A 149 73.47 21.67 11.27
CA ARG A 149 72.90 22.33 12.44
C ARG A 149 72.49 23.78 12.18
N SER A 150 73.07 24.42 11.17
CA SER A 150 72.79 25.80 10.74
C SER A 150 71.71 25.86 9.68
N GLN A 151 71.19 24.68 9.15
CA GLN A 151 70.03 24.66 8.25
C GLN A 151 68.80 25.05 9.04
N PRO A 152 67.86 25.83 8.44
CA PRO A 152 66.64 26.17 9.10
C PRO A 152 65.85 24.90 9.34
N GLN A 153 65.79 24.47 10.61
CA GLN A 153 64.86 23.39 10.97
C GLN A 153 63.47 23.97 10.99
N THR A 154 62.66 23.53 10.06
CA THR A 154 61.24 23.81 10.08
C THR A 154 60.60 22.97 11.19
N THR A 155 60.54 23.50 12.38
CA THR A 155 59.80 22.89 13.48
C THR A 155 58.35 23.31 13.27
N THR A 156 57.56 22.41 12.73
CA THR A 156 56.12 22.59 12.72
C THR A 156 55.63 22.46 14.16
N VAL A 157 55.55 23.55 14.86
CA VAL A 157 54.88 23.59 16.15
C VAL A 157 53.38 23.61 15.83
N THR A 158 52.80 22.44 15.79
CA THR A 158 51.34 22.33 15.86
C THR A 158 50.99 22.72 17.29
N THR A 159 50.70 23.98 17.51
CA THR A 159 50.10 24.40 18.78
C THR A 159 48.69 23.83 18.75
N GLY A 160 48.55 22.60 19.20
CA GLY A 160 47.27 22.04 19.54
C GLY A 160 46.73 22.87 20.69
N GLY A 161 45.95 23.88 20.37
CA GLY A 161 45.10 24.54 21.36
C GLY A 161 44.17 23.49 21.95
N GLY A 162 44.66 22.85 23.03
CA GLY A 162 43.76 22.09 23.88
C GLY A 162 42.85 23.09 24.57
N GLY A 163 41.62 23.12 24.16
CA GLY A 163 40.58 23.94 24.78
C GLY A 163 39.46 24.25 23.83
N GLY A 164 38.46 23.42 23.81
CA GLY A 164 37.15 23.77 23.26
C GLY A 164 37.04 23.79 21.73
N GLY A 165 37.54 22.77 21.06
CA GLY A 165 37.11 22.52 19.68
C GLY A 165 35.61 22.41 19.69
N VAL A 166 34.93 23.46 19.18
CA VAL A 166 33.50 23.41 18.99
C VAL A 166 33.23 22.12 18.22
N ASN A 167 32.45 21.25 18.82
CA ASN A 167 32.20 19.92 18.23
C ASN A 167 31.32 20.07 16.97
N THR A 168 31.96 20.37 15.83
CA THR A 168 31.28 20.52 14.53
C THR A 168 30.45 19.29 14.19
N ALA A 169 30.94 18.09 14.59
CA ALA A 169 30.21 16.84 14.38
C ALA A 169 28.83 16.82 15.11
N ALA A 170 28.76 17.45 16.31
CA ALA A 170 27.49 17.56 17.01
C ALA A 170 26.50 18.48 16.27
N ILE A 171 26.99 19.60 15.73
CA ILE A 171 26.18 20.54 14.94
C ILE A 171 25.75 19.88 13.63
N GLU A 172 26.65 19.18 12.97
CA GLU A 172 26.33 18.42 11.74
C GLU A 172 25.26 17.34 11.99
N ALA A 173 25.34 16.62 13.11
CA ALA A 173 24.32 15.67 13.53
C ALA A 173 22.95 16.34 13.76
N GLN A 174 22.93 17.53 14.37
CA GLN A 174 21.68 18.29 14.54
C GLN A 174 21.12 18.79 13.20
N ILE A 175 21.98 19.25 12.29
CA ILE A 175 21.57 19.62 10.92
C ILE A 175 20.96 18.42 10.20
N ALA A 176 21.58 17.24 10.28
CA ALA A 176 21.07 16.02 9.69
C ALA A 176 19.70 15.64 10.28
N GLN A 177 19.52 15.77 11.58
CA GLN A 177 18.25 15.51 12.27
C GLN A 177 17.14 16.47 11.80
N VAL A 178 17.41 17.78 11.75
CA VAL A 178 16.45 18.79 11.29
C VAL A 178 16.10 18.56 9.81
N SER A 179 17.11 18.24 8.99
CA SER A 179 16.90 17.92 7.57
C SER A 179 16.03 16.69 7.37
N ALA A 180 16.20 15.64 8.19
CA ALA A 180 15.35 14.46 8.17
C ALA A 180 13.89 14.78 8.57
N GLN A 181 13.70 15.66 9.58
CA GLN A 181 12.37 16.14 9.95
C GLN A 181 11.73 16.94 8.81
N MET A 182 12.50 17.79 8.11
CA MET A 182 11.99 18.52 6.95
C MET A 182 11.58 17.59 5.81
N ALA A 183 12.36 16.54 5.55
CA ALA A 183 11.98 15.52 4.56
C ALA A 183 10.68 14.81 4.93
N ALA A 184 10.46 14.56 6.21
CA ALA A 184 9.25 13.96 6.75
C ALA A 184 8.01 14.88 6.76
N SER A 185 8.16 16.16 6.40
CA SER A 185 7.06 17.12 6.31
C SER A 185 6.15 16.89 5.11
N THR A 186 6.65 16.20 4.10
CA THR A 186 5.88 15.87 2.90
C THR A 186 5.13 14.55 3.13
N ILE A 187 3.81 14.62 3.16
CA ILE A 187 2.93 13.47 3.35
C ILE A 187 2.57 12.94 1.97
N VAL A 188 2.93 11.69 1.69
CA VAL A 188 2.70 11.04 0.39
C VAL A 188 1.74 9.86 0.49
N ALA A 189 1.11 9.50 -0.63
CA ALA A 189 0.22 8.36 -0.73
C ALA A 189 1.02 7.04 -0.70
N PRO A 190 0.75 6.12 0.24
CA PRO A 190 1.41 4.83 0.31
C PRO A 190 0.92 3.85 -0.76
N ILE A 191 -0.30 4.03 -1.25
CA ILE A 191 -0.92 3.25 -2.32
C ILE A 191 -1.63 4.17 -3.31
N ALA A 192 -1.83 3.69 -4.54
CA ALA A 192 -2.73 4.33 -5.50
C ALA A 192 -4.19 4.04 -5.12
N GLY A 193 -5.08 5.01 -5.27
CA GLY A 193 -6.49 4.86 -4.94
C GLY A 193 -7.23 6.18 -4.85
N THR A 194 -8.38 6.16 -4.20
CA THR A 194 -9.22 7.34 -3.95
C THR A 194 -9.12 7.76 -2.48
N VAL A 195 -8.96 9.04 -2.24
CA VAL A 195 -9.03 9.62 -0.89
C VAL A 195 -10.46 9.54 -0.39
N THR A 196 -10.73 8.71 0.62
CA THR A 196 -12.09 8.50 1.14
C THR A 196 -12.40 9.27 2.39
N ALA A 197 -11.38 9.68 3.14
CA ALA A 197 -11.56 10.52 4.33
C ALA A 197 -10.30 11.36 4.58
N ILE A 198 -10.50 12.57 5.05
CA ILE A 198 -9.49 13.46 5.60
C ILE A 198 -9.92 13.77 7.04
N TYR A 199 -9.07 13.37 7.99
CA TYR A 199 -9.34 13.61 9.41
C TYR A 199 -8.77 14.97 9.82
N ASN A 200 -9.46 15.72 10.66
CA ASN A 200 -9.07 17.07 11.12
C ASN A 200 -8.93 18.13 10.00
N GLU A 201 -9.68 17.99 8.91
CA GLU A 201 -9.70 18.95 7.82
C GLU A 201 -10.03 20.37 8.32
N ASP A 202 -11.00 20.51 9.23
CA ASP A 202 -11.44 21.77 9.80
C ASP A 202 -10.32 22.55 10.53
N ARG A 203 -9.36 21.82 11.10
CA ARG A 203 -8.25 22.41 11.87
C ARG A 203 -7.01 22.68 11.04
N GLN A 204 -6.95 22.14 9.82
CA GLN A 204 -5.76 22.20 8.96
C GLN A 204 -4.48 21.81 9.72
N MET A 205 -4.56 20.78 10.55
CA MET A 205 -3.48 20.35 11.41
C MET A 205 -3.23 18.84 11.27
N ALA A 206 -2.00 18.47 11.02
CA ALA A 206 -1.51 17.11 11.18
C ALA A 206 -1.05 16.89 12.63
N ILE A 207 -1.33 15.71 13.17
CA ILE A 207 -0.86 15.28 14.48
C ILE A 207 -0.05 14.01 14.26
N ALA A 208 1.20 14.00 14.74
CA ALA A 208 2.07 12.84 14.62
C ALA A 208 1.42 11.57 15.16
N ASP A 209 1.62 10.45 14.48
CA ASP A 209 1.14 9.11 14.83
C ASP A 209 -0.39 8.99 14.95
N ARG A 210 -1.14 9.94 14.37
CA ARG A 210 -2.60 9.86 14.30
C ARG A 210 -3.08 9.71 12.86
N PRO A 211 -4.21 9.01 12.64
CA PRO A 211 -4.84 8.93 11.34
C PRO A 211 -5.09 10.32 10.76
N PHE A 212 -4.56 10.57 9.56
CA PHE A 212 -4.66 11.85 8.86
C PHE A 212 -5.55 11.77 7.63
N MET A 213 -5.33 10.75 6.80
CA MET A 213 -6.13 10.48 5.61
C MET A 213 -6.35 8.98 5.45
N MET A 214 -7.44 8.60 4.79
CA MET A 214 -7.70 7.24 4.36
C MET A 214 -7.74 7.18 2.84
N ILE A 215 -6.95 6.29 2.26
CA ILE A 215 -6.93 6.00 0.83
C ILE A 215 -7.42 4.57 0.63
N GLN A 216 -8.35 4.40 -0.29
CA GLN A 216 -8.86 3.10 -0.69
C GLN A 216 -8.54 2.85 -2.15
N GLN A 217 -8.04 1.66 -2.43
CA GLN A 217 -7.77 1.24 -3.81
C GLN A 217 -9.09 1.14 -4.58
N SER A 218 -9.13 1.76 -5.76
CA SER A 218 -10.35 1.78 -6.58
C SER A 218 -10.49 0.52 -7.45
N THR A 219 -9.38 -0.16 -7.73
CA THR A 219 -9.30 -1.38 -8.54
C THR A 219 -8.08 -2.20 -8.11
N PRO A 220 -8.19 -3.54 -7.94
CA PRO A 220 -9.43 -4.31 -7.98
C PRO A 220 -10.29 -4.12 -6.73
N MET A 221 -11.60 -4.43 -6.88
CA MET A 221 -12.57 -4.47 -5.79
C MET A 221 -12.84 -5.91 -5.38
N VAL A 222 -13.18 -6.13 -4.12
CA VAL A 222 -13.49 -7.45 -3.57
C VAL A 222 -14.95 -7.49 -3.15
N ALA A 223 -15.71 -8.39 -3.78
CA ALA A 223 -17.02 -8.76 -3.33
C ALA A 223 -16.92 -9.95 -2.36
N SER A 224 -17.54 -9.84 -1.20
CA SER A 224 -17.56 -10.89 -0.19
C SER A 224 -19.00 -11.23 0.20
N LEU A 225 -19.28 -12.54 0.24
CA LEU A 225 -20.57 -13.04 0.66
C LEU A 225 -20.41 -14.35 1.44
N SER A 226 -21.44 -14.68 2.23
CA SER A 226 -21.53 -15.97 2.91
C SER A 226 -22.48 -16.87 2.15
N ILE A 227 -22.03 -18.08 1.81
CA ILE A 227 -22.83 -19.10 1.12
C ILE A 227 -22.95 -20.36 2.00
N PRO A 228 -23.98 -21.20 1.74
CA PRO A 228 -24.09 -22.49 2.42
C PRO A 228 -22.80 -23.32 2.24
N ARG A 229 -22.41 -24.00 3.31
CA ARG A 229 -21.19 -24.81 3.33
C ARG A 229 -21.12 -25.84 2.21
N ASP A 230 -22.24 -26.52 1.95
CA ASP A 230 -22.30 -27.57 0.93
C ASP A 230 -22.01 -27.01 -0.47
N ALA A 231 -22.51 -25.81 -0.78
CA ALA A 231 -22.24 -25.11 -2.02
C ALA A 231 -20.78 -24.68 -2.10
N ALA A 232 -20.21 -24.16 -0.99
CA ALA A 232 -18.81 -23.76 -0.92
C ALA A 232 -17.85 -24.93 -1.11
N MET A 233 -18.15 -26.08 -0.50
CA MET A 233 -17.33 -27.28 -0.66
C MET A 233 -17.29 -27.76 -2.11
N LYS A 234 -18.40 -27.67 -2.83
CA LYS A 234 -18.44 -27.97 -4.28
C LYS A 234 -17.60 -26.99 -5.09
N LEU A 235 -17.65 -25.67 -4.78
CA LEU A 235 -16.84 -24.64 -5.43
C LEU A 235 -15.34 -24.76 -5.13
N GLY A 236 -14.98 -25.29 -3.96
CA GLY A 236 -13.60 -25.46 -3.53
C GLY A 236 -12.86 -26.62 -4.21
N THR A 237 -13.53 -27.46 -4.97
CA THR A 237 -12.91 -28.62 -5.65
C THR A 237 -12.03 -28.16 -6.82
N PRO A 238 -10.94 -28.89 -7.15
CA PRO A 238 -10.07 -28.57 -8.28
C PRO A 238 -10.79 -28.49 -9.62
N ASP A 239 -11.79 -29.35 -9.82
CA ASP A 239 -12.57 -29.43 -11.06
C ASP A 239 -13.52 -28.24 -11.20
N ALA A 240 -14.09 -27.76 -10.08
CA ALA A 240 -14.95 -26.58 -10.08
C ALA A 240 -14.18 -25.32 -10.51
N LYS A 241 -12.93 -25.16 -10.08
CA LYS A 241 -12.10 -23.97 -10.39
C LYS A 241 -11.90 -23.72 -11.88
N LYS A 242 -11.96 -24.75 -12.70
CA LYS A 242 -11.80 -24.65 -14.18
C LYS A 242 -13.05 -24.15 -14.92
N GLY A 243 -14.22 -24.19 -14.29
CA GLY A 243 -15.50 -23.87 -14.93
C GLY A 243 -16.37 -22.87 -14.17
N ILE A 244 -15.78 -22.13 -13.21
CA ILE A 244 -16.51 -21.12 -12.45
C ILE A 244 -16.57 -19.83 -13.27
N LYS A 245 -17.78 -19.34 -13.47
CA LYS A 245 -18.05 -18.01 -13.99
C LYS A 245 -18.58 -17.15 -12.86
N VAL A 246 -17.93 -16.01 -12.63
CA VAL A 246 -18.31 -15.07 -11.58
C VAL A 246 -18.68 -13.75 -12.22
N LEU A 247 -19.86 -13.24 -11.90
CA LEU A 247 -20.40 -12.00 -12.43
C LEU A 247 -20.91 -11.15 -11.27
N LEU A 248 -20.66 -9.85 -11.34
CA LEU A 248 -21.22 -8.85 -10.44
C LEU A 248 -22.23 -8.00 -11.22
N LYS A 249 -23.47 -7.98 -10.77
CA LYS A 249 -24.51 -7.17 -11.40
C LYS A 249 -24.48 -5.76 -10.82
N VAL A 250 -24.14 -4.78 -11.67
CA VAL A 250 -24.09 -3.36 -11.33
C VAL A 250 -25.12 -2.64 -12.21
N GLY A 251 -26.30 -2.36 -11.65
CA GLY A 251 -27.44 -1.89 -12.47
C GLY A 251 -27.83 -2.92 -13.53
N ASP A 252 -27.78 -2.51 -14.79
CA ASP A 252 -28.08 -3.38 -15.93
C ASP A 252 -26.84 -4.05 -16.54
N GLN A 253 -25.65 -3.84 -15.97
CA GLN A 253 -24.41 -4.41 -16.46
C GLN A 253 -23.94 -5.57 -15.59
N GLU A 254 -23.39 -6.59 -16.24
CA GLU A 254 -22.72 -7.71 -15.59
C GLU A 254 -21.22 -7.59 -15.81
N LEU A 255 -20.47 -7.43 -14.71
CA LEU A 255 -19.04 -7.32 -14.72
C LEU A 255 -18.42 -8.67 -14.42
N PRO A 256 -17.53 -9.18 -15.27
CA PRO A 256 -16.83 -10.44 -15.01
C PRO A 256 -15.83 -10.25 -13.87
N GLY A 257 -15.72 -11.28 -13.04
CA GLY A 257 -14.78 -11.33 -11.93
C GLY A 257 -14.13 -12.70 -11.79
N GLU A 258 -13.27 -12.82 -10.82
CA GLU A 258 -12.54 -14.03 -10.50
C GLU A 258 -12.77 -14.44 -9.05
N LEU A 259 -13.07 -15.73 -8.84
CA LEU A 259 -13.19 -16.30 -7.50
C LEU A 259 -11.81 -16.46 -6.89
N THR A 260 -11.51 -15.65 -5.87
CA THR A 260 -10.17 -15.61 -5.26
C THR A 260 -10.07 -16.41 -3.98
N TYR A 261 -11.16 -16.56 -3.25
CA TYR A 261 -11.12 -17.23 -1.95
C TYR A 261 -12.44 -17.93 -1.63
N VAL A 262 -12.34 -19.17 -1.16
CA VAL A 262 -13.44 -19.96 -0.59
C VAL A 262 -12.93 -20.52 0.74
N ASP A 263 -13.58 -20.16 1.84
CA ASP A 263 -13.18 -20.61 3.17
C ASP A 263 -13.71 -22.04 3.46
N VAL A 264 -12.95 -23.02 3.03
CA VAL A 264 -13.26 -24.44 3.26
C VAL A 264 -12.71 -24.98 4.58
N THR A 265 -11.98 -24.15 5.33
CA THR A 265 -11.27 -24.56 6.56
C THR A 265 -12.12 -24.45 7.83
N GLN A 266 -13.31 -23.86 7.73
CA GLN A 266 -14.22 -23.71 8.86
C GLN A 266 -14.68 -25.07 9.43
N PRO A 267 -14.90 -25.16 10.75
CA PRO A 267 -15.43 -26.37 11.37
C PRO A 267 -16.77 -26.81 10.78
N GLU A 268 -17.09 -28.11 10.86
CA GLU A 268 -18.32 -28.67 10.28
C GLU A 268 -19.62 -28.10 10.84
N ASN A 269 -19.60 -27.57 12.05
CA ASN A 269 -20.74 -26.95 12.71
C ASN A 269 -21.10 -25.55 12.18
N VAL A 270 -20.27 -24.96 11.28
CA VAL A 270 -20.55 -23.67 10.67
C VAL A 270 -21.41 -23.86 9.40
N PRO A 271 -22.66 -23.35 9.39
CA PRO A 271 -23.60 -23.61 8.30
C PRO A 271 -23.28 -22.82 7.02
N SER A 272 -22.56 -21.70 7.14
CA SER A 272 -22.19 -20.85 6.01
C SER A 272 -20.71 -20.45 6.07
N VAL A 273 -20.09 -20.30 4.93
CA VAL A 273 -18.68 -19.95 4.80
C VAL A 273 -18.50 -18.74 3.89
N LEU A 274 -17.41 -18.02 4.14
CA LEU A 274 -17.07 -16.80 3.41
C LEU A 274 -16.48 -17.14 2.04
N VAL A 275 -16.99 -16.46 1.03
CA VAL A 275 -16.44 -16.50 -0.34
C VAL A 275 -16.07 -15.08 -0.76
N LYS A 276 -14.94 -14.93 -1.45
CA LYS A 276 -14.50 -13.66 -1.99
C LYS A 276 -14.21 -13.79 -3.48
N ALA A 277 -14.66 -12.79 -4.23
CA ALA A 277 -14.37 -12.64 -5.64
C ALA A 277 -13.81 -11.24 -5.92
N THR A 278 -12.86 -11.15 -6.84
CA THR A 278 -12.25 -9.89 -7.25
C THR A 278 -12.80 -9.43 -8.59
N PHE A 279 -12.96 -8.12 -8.72
CA PHE A 279 -13.52 -7.46 -9.91
C PHE A 279 -12.64 -6.27 -10.30
N ASN A 280 -12.38 -6.15 -11.59
CA ASN A 280 -11.74 -4.96 -12.11
C ASN A 280 -12.77 -3.80 -12.17
N ASN A 281 -12.38 -2.65 -11.67
CA ASN A 281 -13.24 -1.45 -11.57
C ASN A 281 -12.62 -0.23 -12.26
N ASP A 282 -11.94 -0.41 -13.39
CA ASP A 282 -11.28 0.69 -14.12
C ASP A 282 -12.27 1.79 -14.54
N LYS A 283 -13.53 1.43 -14.76
CA LYS A 283 -14.59 2.38 -15.11
C LYS A 283 -15.22 3.09 -13.90
N GLY A 284 -14.84 2.74 -12.67
CA GLY A 284 -15.39 3.33 -11.45
C GLY A 284 -16.88 3.03 -11.20
N LEU A 285 -17.41 1.98 -11.79
CA LEU A 285 -18.83 1.60 -11.68
C LEU A 285 -19.17 1.00 -10.32
N ILE A 286 -18.19 0.34 -9.69
CA ILE A 286 -18.35 -0.32 -8.40
C ILE A 286 -17.92 0.64 -7.31
N LYS A 287 -18.79 0.86 -6.32
CA LYS A 287 -18.50 1.69 -5.14
C LYS A 287 -18.23 0.82 -3.93
N ALA A 288 -17.18 1.15 -3.18
CA ALA A 288 -16.87 0.46 -1.94
C ALA A 288 -17.93 0.75 -0.86
N GLY A 289 -18.34 -0.29 -0.14
CA GLY A 289 -19.35 -0.21 0.90
C GLY A 289 -20.78 -0.44 0.42
N GLU A 290 -21.00 -0.56 -0.87
CA GLU A 290 -22.30 -0.90 -1.44
C GLU A 290 -22.47 -2.41 -1.59
N PHE A 291 -23.74 -2.84 -1.70
CA PHE A 291 -24.12 -4.22 -1.96
C PHE A 291 -24.50 -4.38 -3.43
N TYR A 292 -23.99 -5.44 -4.04
CA TYR A 292 -24.29 -5.79 -5.42
C TYR A 292 -24.60 -7.29 -5.51
N THR A 293 -25.48 -7.67 -6.42
CA THR A 293 -25.80 -9.09 -6.62
C THR A 293 -24.62 -9.79 -7.28
N LEU A 294 -24.01 -10.74 -6.56
CA LEU A 294 -22.96 -11.62 -7.05
C LEU A 294 -23.58 -12.90 -7.58
N ILE A 295 -23.22 -13.25 -8.80
CA ILE A 295 -23.66 -14.45 -9.50
C ILE A 295 -22.46 -15.35 -9.67
N ILE A 296 -22.55 -16.56 -9.12
CA ILE A 296 -21.52 -17.60 -9.26
C ILE A 296 -22.15 -18.78 -9.96
N GLU A 297 -21.69 -19.09 -11.15
CA GLU A 297 -22.11 -20.24 -11.94
C GLU A 297 -20.95 -21.25 -12.01
N SER A 298 -21.24 -22.50 -11.74
CA SER A 298 -20.25 -23.58 -11.82
C SER A 298 -20.84 -24.76 -12.57
N ASN A 299 -20.02 -25.38 -13.41
CA ASN A 299 -20.40 -26.60 -14.13
C ASN A 299 -20.47 -27.84 -13.20
N VAL A 300 -20.19 -27.69 -11.93
CA VAL A 300 -20.36 -28.76 -10.93
C VAL A 300 -21.85 -28.96 -10.68
N LYS A 301 -22.29 -30.22 -10.67
CA LYS A 301 -23.68 -30.59 -10.39
C LYS A 301 -24.11 -30.11 -9.01
N ALA A 302 -25.30 -29.52 -8.94
CA ALA A 302 -25.92 -29.02 -7.72
C ALA A 302 -26.20 -30.15 -6.70
#